data_3a6593713717bf8607c46a4194e41606
#
_entry.id   3a6593713717bf8607c46a4194e41606
#
_cell.length_a   1.000
_cell.length_b   1.000
_cell.length_c   1.000
_cell.angle_alpha   90.00
_cell.angle_beta   90.00
_cell.angle_gamma   90.00
#
_symmetry.space_group_name_H-M   'P 1'
#
loop_
_entity.id
_entity.type
_entity.pdbx_description
1 polymer ?
#
loop_
_entity_poly.entity_id
_entity_poly.type
_entity_poly.pdbx_seq_one_letter_code
_entity_poly.pdbx_strand_id
1 'polypeptide(L)'
;MLSIRNLSVTVEGKKILNGLNLEVGTGQVHAIMGPNGSGKSTLAHVLAGRPGYTITSGTVHYLGQDLLVLAPEERARLGLFLGFQYPVEIPGVNNVYLLKAAVNAVRRQQGLPEVDAFEFLGLVREKMQLMHMEDSFLSRGVNEGFSGGEKKRNEILQMLVLEPRLAVLDETDSGLDIDALKVVAAGINSQRAPARARSLVRRTRAAADSASPPRRSGPGRAASSHPPPPP
;
A
#
# COMPACT_ATOMS: atom_id res chain seq x y z
N MET A 1 -15.14 -5.67 -3.91
CA MET A 1 -13.98 -6.49 -3.58
C MET A 1 -13.58 -6.35 -2.10
N LEU A 2 -13.32 -5.16 -1.59
CA LEU A 2 -13.19 -4.85 -0.16
C LEU A 2 -14.33 -3.93 0.26
N SER A 3 -15.04 -4.27 1.35
CA SER A 3 -16.12 -3.46 1.94
C SER A 3 -15.85 -3.31 3.43
N ILE A 4 -15.75 -2.09 3.89
CA ILE A 4 -15.58 -1.71 5.29
C ILE A 4 -16.78 -0.87 5.69
N ARG A 5 -17.48 -1.27 6.75
CA ARG A 5 -18.67 -0.56 7.26
C ARG A 5 -18.56 -0.27 8.74
N ASN A 6 -18.65 1.00 9.09
CA ASN A 6 -18.68 1.51 10.45
C ASN A 6 -17.55 0.98 11.34
N LEU A 7 -16.34 0.78 10.77
CA LEU A 7 -15.19 0.19 11.46
C LEU A 7 -14.64 1.14 12.52
N SER A 8 -14.63 0.68 13.76
CA SER A 8 -14.00 1.38 14.88
C SER A 8 -12.94 0.50 15.52
N VAL A 9 -11.77 1.09 15.79
CA VAL A 9 -10.60 0.37 16.27
C VAL A 9 -9.93 1.13 17.40
N THR A 10 -9.52 0.40 18.44
CA THR A 10 -8.70 0.93 19.54
C THR A 10 -7.33 0.28 19.55
N VAL A 11 -6.34 1.05 20.00
CA VAL A 11 -4.97 0.61 20.23
C VAL A 11 -4.60 1.07 21.63
N GLU A 12 -4.20 0.15 22.50
CA GLU A 12 -3.87 0.46 23.91
C GLU A 12 -4.97 1.29 24.60
N GLY A 13 -6.24 0.93 24.35
CA GLY A 13 -7.41 1.62 24.91
C GLY A 13 -7.76 2.95 24.24
N LYS A 14 -6.92 3.49 23.36
CA LYS A 14 -7.18 4.74 22.64
C LYS A 14 -7.89 4.47 21.32
N LYS A 15 -9.02 5.13 21.09
CA LYS A 15 -9.78 5.03 19.83
C LYS A 15 -9.02 5.74 18.69
N ILE A 16 -8.69 4.99 17.65
CA ILE A 16 -7.93 5.49 16.50
C ILE A 16 -8.80 5.57 15.25
N LEU A 17 -9.57 4.52 14.96
CA LEU A 17 -10.58 4.59 13.89
C LEU A 17 -11.97 4.74 14.52
N ASN A 18 -12.81 5.56 13.91
CA ASN A 18 -14.14 5.88 14.41
C ASN A 18 -15.18 5.85 13.29
N GLY A 19 -15.84 4.70 13.14
CA GLY A 19 -16.93 4.56 12.18
C GLY A 19 -16.48 4.67 10.71
N LEU A 20 -15.26 4.16 10.36
CA LEU A 20 -14.72 4.22 9.01
C LEU A 20 -15.58 3.41 8.04
N ASN A 21 -15.91 4.03 6.91
CA ASN A 21 -16.56 3.39 5.77
C ASN A 21 -15.65 3.51 4.55
N LEU A 22 -15.42 2.39 3.83
CA LEU A 22 -14.63 2.35 2.62
C LEU A 22 -15.07 1.20 1.73
N GLU A 23 -15.33 1.49 0.47
CA GLU A 23 -15.62 0.49 -0.55
C GLU A 23 -14.52 0.56 -1.62
N VAL A 24 -13.92 -0.59 -1.93
CA VAL A 24 -12.91 -0.72 -3.00
C VAL A 24 -13.38 -1.77 -4.00
N GLY A 25 -13.71 -1.32 -5.20
CA GLY A 25 -14.06 -2.20 -6.31
C GLY A 25 -12.83 -2.87 -6.94
N THR A 26 -13.07 -3.87 -7.77
CA THR A 26 -12.02 -4.55 -8.54
C THR A 26 -11.38 -3.60 -9.55
N GLY A 27 -10.06 -3.59 -9.65
CA GLY A 27 -9.29 -2.74 -10.56
C GLY A 27 -9.19 -1.27 -10.12
N GLN A 28 -9.73 -0.91 -8.96
CA GLN A 28 -9.69 0.47 -8.46
C GLN A 28 -8.40 0.77 -7.68
N VAL A 29 -7.98 2.02 -7.73
CA VAL A 29 -6.91 2.57 -6.92
C VAL A 29 -7.48 3.63 -5.99
N HIS A 30 -7.34 3.42 -4.69
CA HIS A 30 -7.78 4.35 -3.66
C HIS A 30 -6.57 4.96 -2.96
N ALA A 31 -6.47 6.30 -2.96
CA ALA A 31 -5.48 7.03 -2.19
C ALA A 31 -6.10 7.48 -0.87
N ILE A 32 -5.56 7.00 0.25
CA ILE A 32 -5.97 7.43 1.58
C ILE A 32 -5.06 8.54 2.06
N MET A 33 -5.61 9.73 2.22
CA MET A 33 -4.90 10.92 2.65
C MET A 33 -5.37 11.37 4.05
N GLY A 34 -4.52 12.08 4.76
CA GLY A 34 -4.85 12.67 6.05
C GLY A 34 -3.60 12.98 6.87
N PRO A 35 -3.72 13.77 7.95
CA PRO A 35 -2.60 14.14 8.80
C PRO A 35 -1.97 12.93 9.48
N ASN A 36 -0.78 13.12 10.06
CA ASN A 36 -0.16 12.08 10.88
C ASN A 36 -1.06 11.77 12.08
N GLY A 37 -1.14 10.49 12.46
CA GLY A 37 -2.02 10.04 13.55
C GLY A 37 -3.50 9.86 13.18
N SER A 38 -3.93 10.11 11.93
CA SER A 38 -5.32 9.93 11.51
C SER A 38 -5.76 8.47 11.33
N GLY A 39 -4.91 7.49 11.67
CA GLY A 39 -5.27 6.06 11.62
C GLY A 39 -4.99 5.36 10.30
N LYS A 40 -4.29 5.97 9.34
CA LYS A 40 -3.98 5.36 8.04
C LYS A 40 -3.21 4.04 8.16
N SER A 41 -2.12 4.01 8.93
CA SER A 41 -1.35 2.77 9.19
C SER A 41 -2.15 1.79 10.04
N THR A 42 -3.00 2.30 10.97
CA THR A 42 -3.90 1.45 11.75
C THR A 42 -4.83 0.66 10.84
N LEU A 43 -5.42 1.31 9.83
CA LEU A 43 -6.25 0.63 8.85
C LEU A 43 -5.46 -0.46 8.09
N ALA A 44 -4.26 -0.13 7.60
CA ALA A 44 -3.40 -1.09 6.89
C ALA A 44 -3.07 -2.31 7.76
N HIS A 45 -2.70 -2.10 9.02
CA HIS A 45 -2.39 -3.18 9.97
C HIS A 45 -3.61 -4.03 10.33
N VAL A 46 -4.78 -3.41 10.52
CA VAL A 46 -6.04 -4.12 10.76
C VAL A 46 -6.41 -5.00 9.57
N LEU A 47 -6.29 -4.50 8.34
CA LEU A 47 -6.54 -5.28 7.13
C LEU A 47 -5.57 -6.47 7.00
N ALA A 48 -4.31 -6.28 7.37
CA ALA A 48 -3.32 -7.36 7.38
C ALA A 48 -3.48 -8.36 8.54
N GLY A 49 -4.31 -8.06 9.54
CA GLY A 49 -4.51 -8.92 10.70
C GLY A 49 -3.41 -8.83 11.76
N ARG A 50 -2.66 -7.72 11.78
CA ARG A 50 -1.60 -7.53 12.77
C ARG A 50 -2.19 -7.51 14.19
N PRO A 51 -1.58 -8.22 15.17
CA PRO A 51 -2.04 -8.20 16.57
C PRO A 51 -1.87 -6.80 17.20
N GLY A 52 -2.57 -6.57 18.32
CA GLY A 52 -2.51 -5.31 19.07
C GLY A 52 -3.57 -4.28 18.66
N TYR A 53 -4.47 -4.63 17.76
CA TYR A 53 -5.59 -3.79 17.33
C TYR A 53 -6.91 -4.42 17.77
N THR A 54 -7.69 -3.71 18.59
CA THR A 54 -9.01 -4.18 19.07
C THR A 54 -10.11 -3.57 18.22
N ILE A 55 -10.85 -4.41 17.51
CA ILE A 55 -12.03 -4.02 16.76
C ILE A 55 -13.18 -3.84 17.75
N THR A 56 -13.70 -2.63 17.87
CA THR A 56 -14.80 -2.32 18.81
C THR A 56 -16.17 -2.32 18.14
N SER A 57 -16.22 -2.05 16.84
CA SER A 57 -17.46 -2.14 16.04
C SER A 57 -17.13 -2.19 14.54
N GLY A 58 -18.14 -2.55 13.75
CA GLY A 58 -18.07 -2.56 12.29
C GLY A 58 -17.71 -3.92 11.70
N THR A 59 -17.70 -3.97 10.36
CA THR A 59 -17.42 -5.17 9.59
C THR A 59 -16.42 -4.88 8.48
N VAL A 60 -15.61 -5.89 8.14
CA VAL A 60 -14.68 -5.84 7.01
C VAL A 60 -14.86 -7.09 6.18
N HIS A 61 -15.38 -6.95 4.96
CA HIS A 61 -15.55 -8.06 4.02
C HIS A 61 -14.53 -7.94 2.88
N TYR A 62 -13.88 -9.03 2.59
CA TYR A 62 -12.94 -9.15 1.47
C TYR A 62 -13.29 -10.38 0.64
N LEU A 63 -13.54 -10.18 -0.66
CA LEU A 63 -14.01 -11.23 -1.57
C LEU A 63 -15.26 -11.98 -1.06
N GLY A 64 -16.15 -11.28 -0.35
CA GLY A 64 -17.38 -11.85 0.23
C GLY A 64 -17.21 -12.54 1.57
N GLN A 65 -15.99 -12.66 2.10
CA GLN A 65 -15.69 -13.30 3.38
C GLN A 65 -15.45 -12.23 4.46
N ASP A 66 -15.80 -12.54 5.71
CA ASP A 66 -15.42 -11.68 6.85
C ASP A 66 -13.91 -11.75 7.06
N LEU A 67 -13.22 -10.62 6.81
CA LEU A 67 -11.77 -10.55 6.93
C LEU A 67 -11.31 -10.60 8.40
N LEU A 68 -12.14 -10.15 9.33
CA LEU A 68 -11.73 -9.99 10.73
C LEU A 68 -11.54 -11.33 11.46
N VAL A 69 -12.18 -12.40 10.99
CA VAL A 69 -12.04 -13.74 11.57
C VAL A 69 -10.86 -14.54 11.01
N LEU A 70 -10.26 -14.06 9.90
CA LEU A 70 -9.16 -14.75 9.23
C LEU A 70 -7.81 -14.42 9.88
N ALA A 71 -6.95 -15.42 10.01
CA ALA A 71 -5.56 -15.24 10.40
C ALA A 71 -4.75 -14.49 9.32
N PRO A 72 -3.66 -13.78 9.68
CA PRO A 72 -2.85 -13.02 8.73
C PRO A 72 -2.39 -13.83 7.51
N GLU A 73 -1.96 -15.08 7.72
CA GLU A 73 -1.53 -15.97 6.64
C GLU A 73 -2.67 -16.41 5.72
N GLU A 74 -3.89 -16.52 6.22
CA GLU A 74 -5.08 -16.81 5.42
C GLU A 74 -5.41 -15.63 4.51
N ARG A 75 -5.35 -14.40 5.05
CA ARG A 75 -5.53 -13.15 4.29
C ARG A 75 -4.50 -13.04 3.16
N ALA A 76 -3.22 -13.34 3.47
CA ALA A 76 -2.15 -13.34 2.48
C ALA A 76 -2.40 -14.37 1.36
N ARG A 77 -2.81 -15.60 1.69
CA ARG A 77 -3.17 -16.64 0.70
C ARG A 77 -4.36 -16.27 -0.16
N LEU A 78 -5.31 -15.49 0.37
CA LEU A 78 -6.42 -14.92 -0.41
C LEU A 78 -5.99 -13.80 -1.35
N GLY A 79 -4.71 -13.41 -1.31
CA GLY A 79 -4.12 -12.39 -2.18
C GLY A 79 -4.22 -10.98 -1.62
N LEU A 80 -4.26 -10.81 -0.30
CA LEU A 80 -4.05 -9.52 0.34
C LEU A 80 -2.55 -9.32 0.59
N PHE A 81 -1.98 -8.22 0.11
CA PHE A 81 -0.58 -7.84 0.30
C PHE A 81 -0.51 -6.54 1.09
N LEU A 82 0.40 -6.49 2.08
CA LEU A 82 0.73 -5.26 2.80
C LEU A 82 2.17 -4.86 2.50
N GLY A 83 2.35 -3.70 1.86
CA GLY A 83 3.64 -3.02 1.78
C GLY A 83 3.87 -2.19 3.04
N PHE A 84 4.94 -2.47 3.75
CA PHE A 84 5.27 -1.85 5.02
C PHE A 84 5.97 -0.50 4.84
N GLN A 85 5.74 0.42 5.76
CA GLN A 85 6.53 1.66 5.84
C GLN A 85 8.02 1.34 6.05
N TYR A 86 8.32 0.36 6.90
CA TYR A 86 9.65 -0.15 7.17
C TYR A 86 9.68 -1.66 6.93
N PRO A 87 10.19 -2.13 5.76
CA PRO A 87 10.27 -3.55 5.47
C PRO A 87 11.17 -4.29 6.48
N VAL A 88 10.66 -5.41 6.98
CA VAL A 88 11.33 -6.21 8.01
C VAL A 88 12.47 -7.02 7.41
N GLU A 89 13.56 -7.16 8.17
CA GLU A 89 14.65 -8.10 7.86
C GLU A 89 14.31 -9.49 8.39
N ILE A 90 14.61 -10.52 7.60
CA ILE A 90 14.49 -11.93 8.02
C ILE A 90 15.84 -12.62 7.77
N PRO A 91 16.77 -12.52 8.74
CA PRO A 91 18.10 -13.12 8.60
C PRO A 91 18.03 -14.63 8.39
N GLY A 92 18.91 -15.14 7.54
CA GLY A 92 19.01 -16.58 7.25
C GLY A 92 17.92 -17.15 6.34
N VAL A 93 16.91 -16.35 5.95
CA VAL A 93 15.89 -16.76 4.98
C VAL A 93 16.15 -16.04 3.65
N ASN A 94 16.60 -16.76 2.63
CA ASN A 94 16.88 -16.18 1.33
C ASN A 94 15.60 -15.76 0.61
N ASN A 95 15.66 -14.65 -0.16
CA ASN A 95 14.54 -14.13 -0.94
C ASN A 95 13.94 -15.19 -1.88
N VAL A 96 14.77 -16.00 -2.54
CA VAL A 96 14.30 -17.04 -3.47
C VAL A 96 13.41 -18.08 -2.77
N TYR A 97 13.78 -18.52 -1.59
CA TYR A 97 12.98 -19.50 -0.84
C TYR A 97 11.68 -18.92 -0.32
N LEU A 98 11.74 -17.71 0.28
CA LEU A 98 10.55 -17.02 0.76
C LEU A 98 9.54 -16.81 -0.38
N LEU A 99 10.00 -16.23 -1.49
CA LEU A 99 9.13 -15.88 -2.61
C LEU A 99 8.52 -17.13 -3.27
N LYS A 100 9.32 -18.19 -3.49
CA LYS A 100 8.80 -19.45 -4.06
C LYS A 100 7.75 -20.09 -3.15
N ALA A 101 8.04 -20.17 -1.85
CA ALA A 101 7.09 -20.73 -0.87
C ALA A 101 5.78 -19.92 -0.84
N ALA A 102 5.87 -18.58 -0.86
CA ALA A 102 4.72 -17.70 -0.86
C ALA A 102 3.88 -17.83 -2.14
N VAL A 103 4.52 -17.86 -3.32
CA VAL A 103 3.83 -18.09 -4.61
C VAL A 103 3.08 -19.41 -4.58
N ASN A 104 3.74 -20.48 -4.15
CA ASN A 104 3.11 -21.81 -4.10
C ASN A 104 1.98 -21.88 -3.07
N ALA A 105 2.09 -21.17 -1.93
CA ALA A 105 0.99 -21.08 -0.96
C ALA A 105 -0.25 -20.37 -1.55
N VAL A 106 -0.06 -19.29 -2.31
CA VAL A 106 -1.15 -18.57 -3.00
C VAL A 106 -1.77 -19.46 -4.09
N ARG A 107 -0.93 -20.11 -4.93
CA ARG A 107 -1.40 -21.00 -5.99
C ARG A 107 -2.22 -22.18 -5.44
N ARG A 108 -1.73 -22.79 -4.36
CA ARG A 108 -2.44 -23.89 -3.68
C ARG A 108 -3.82 -23.43 -3.17
N GLN A 109 -3.93 -22.25 -2.61
CA GLN A 109 -5.21 -21.66 -2.20
C GLN A 109 -6.17 -21.43 -3.38
N GLN A 110 -5.63 -21.22 -4.57
CA GLN A 110 -6.40 -21.03 -5.82
C GLN A 110 -6.68 -22.35 -6.55
N GLY A 111 -6.25 -23.51 -6.03
CA GLY A 111 -6.38 -24.80 -6.68
C GLY A 111 -5.47 -24.98 -7.90
N LEU A 112 -4.41 -24.17 -8.01
CA LEU A 112 -3.44 -24.22 -9.11
C LEU A 112 -2.24 -25.11 -8.73
N PRO A 113 -1.59 -25.78 -9.70
CA PRO A 113 -0.36 -26.54 -9.44
C PRO A 113 0.77 -25.63 -8.97
N GLU A 114 1.65 -26.18 -8.13
CA GLU A 114 2.84 -25.47 -7.67
C GLU A 114 3.81 -25.26 -8.84
N VAL A 115 4.52 -24.11 -8.83
CA VAL A 115 5.63 -23.87 -9.74
C VAL A 115 6.87 -24.60 -9.26
N ASP A 116 7.61 -25.20 -10.18
CA ASP A 116 8.91 -25.78 -9.89
C ASP A 116 9.98 -24.69 -9.72
N ALA A 117 11.24 -25.10 -9.51
CA ALA A 117 12.34 -24.16 -9.31
C ALA A 117 12.69 -23.39 -10.61
N PHE A 118 12.60 -24.04 -11.75
CA PHE A 118 12.95 -23.45 -13.05
C PHE A 118 11.90 -22.42 -13.49
N GLU A 119 10.63 -22.78 -13.44
CA GLU A 119 9.49 -21.89 -13.72
C GLU A 119 9.52 -20.67 -12.81
N PHE A 120 9.75 -20.89 -11.50
CA PHE A 120 9.84 -19.80 -10.54
C PHE A 120 10.99 -18.84 -10.83
N LEU A 121 12.21 -19.35 -11.15
CA LEU A 121 13.35 -18.50 -11.50
C LEU A 121 13.09 -17.68 -12.76
N GLY A 122 12.42 -18.23 -13.76
CA GLY A 122 11.98 -17.48 -14.93
C GLY A 122 11.05 -16.32 -14.56
N LEU A 123 10.01 -16.61 -13.76
CA LEU A 123 9.03 -15.63 -13.29
C LEU A 123 9.69 -14.51 -12.48
N VAL A 124 10.52 -14.84 -11.50
CA VAL A 124 11.11 -13.83 -10.62
C VAL A 124 12.10 -12.93 -11.35
N ARG A 125 12.92 -13.49 -12.25
CA ARG A 125 13.88 -12.71 -13.05
C ARG A 125 13.21 -11.70 -13.96
N GLU A 126 12.10 -12.05 -14.61
CA GLU A 126 11.29 -11.10 -15.38
C GLU A 126 10.90 -9.88 -14.53
N LYS A 127 10.46 -10.11 -13.29
CA LYS A 127 10.04 -9.02 -12.36
C LYS A 127 11.24 -8.23 -11.84
N MET A 128 12.39 -8.90 -11.61
CA MET A 128 13.64 -8.23 -11.20
C MET A 128 14.17 -7.27 -12.25
N GLN A 129 14.07 -7.62 -13.53
CA GLN A 129 14.43 -6.71 -14.63
C GLN A 129 13.62 -5.42 -14.60
N LEU A 130 12.30 -5.51 -14.34
CA LEU A 130 11.43 -4.33 -14.17
C LEU A 130 11.84 -3.44 -12.98
N MET A 131 12.44 -4.05 -11.95
CA MET A 131 12.86 -3.37 -10.73
C MET A 131 14.34 -2.97 -10.74
N HIS A 132 15.05 -3.18 -11.84
CA HIS A 132 16.49 -2.95 -11.97
C HIS A 132 17.28 -3.61 -10.82
N MET A 133 16.95 -4.87 -10.50
CA MET A 133 17.59 -5.66 -9.45
C MET A 133 18.44 -6.77 -10.05
N GLU A 134 19.59 -7.01 -9.43
CA GLU A 134 20.54 -8.07 -9.82
C GLU A 134 20.15 -9.42 -9.22
N ASP A 135 20.53 -10.52 -9.88
CA ASP A 135 20.28 -11.89 -9.43
C ASP A 135 20.86 -12.17 -8.02
N SER A 136 21.92 -11.46 -7.63
CA SER A 136 22.52 -11.54 -6.30
C SER A 136 21.53 -11.33 -5.15
N PHE A 137 20.47 -10.53 -5.37
CA PHE A 137 19.42 -10.30 -4.38
C PHE A 137 18.63 -11.56 -4.01
N LEU A 138 18.52 -12.53 -4.92
CA LEU A 138 17.78 -13.77 -4.68
C LEU A 138 18.45 -14.66 -3.62
N SER A 139 19.77 -14.67 -3.55
CA SER A 139 20.56 -15.48 -2.62
C SER A 139 20.76 -14.82 -1.27
N ARG A 140 20.51 -13.50 -1.16
CA ARG A 140 20.64 -12.78 0.12
C ARG A 140 19.44 -13.03 1.02
N GLY A 141 19.64 -12.91 2.33
CA GLY A 141 18.54 -12.91 3.31
C GLY A 141 17.56 -11.79 3.02
N VAL A 142 16.28 -12.00 3.35
CA VAL A 142 15.22 -11.04 3.09
C VAL A 142 15.53 -9.72 3.78
N ASN A 143 15.80 -8.69 2.98
CA ASN A 143 16.16 -7.34 3.42
C ASN A 143 17.45 -7.22 4.29
N GLU A 144 18.18 -8.32 4.48
CA GLU A 144 19.39 -8.36 5.31
C GLU A 144 20.52 -7.55 4.67
N GLY A 145 20.95 -6.50 5.37
CA GLY A 145 21.98 -5.57 4.90
C GLY A 145 21.58 -4.77 3.65
N PHE A 146 20.29 -4.66 3.33
CA PHE A 146 19.82 -3.83 2.24
C PHE A 146 19.76 -2.37 2.66
N SER A 147 20.10 -1.47 1.74
CA SER A 147 19.80 -0.05 1.88
C SER A 147 18.29 0.20 1.90
N GLY A 148 17.86 1.39 2.35
CA GLY A 148 16.43 1.73 2.35
C GLY A 148 15.79 1.62 0.98
N GLY A 149 16.48 2.04 -0.07
CA GLY A 149 16.01 1.94 -1.46
C GLY A 149 15.92 0.48 -1.94
N GLU A 150 16.91 -0.35 -1.60
CA GLU A 150 16.89 -1.78 -1.92
C GLU A 150 15.75 -2.51 -1.20
N LYS A 151 15.50 -2.22 0.09
CA LYS A 151 14.37 -2.78 0.85
C LYS A 151 13.03 -2.46 0.18
N LYS A 152 12.84 -1.22 -0.27
CA LYS A 152 11.62 -0.81 -0.96
C LYS A 152 11.48 -1.48 -2.32
N ARG A 153 12.54 -1.58 -3.11
CA ARG A 153 12.54 -2.31 -4.38
C ARG A 153 12.21 -3.79 -4.16
N ASN A 154 12.80 -4.42 -3.12
CA ASN A 154 12.52 -5.81 -2.78
C ASN A 154 11.05 -6.02 -2.39
N GLU A 155 10.46 -5.09 -1.64
CA GLU A 155 9.04 -5.14 -1.27
C GLU A 155 8.13 -5.05 -2.50
N ILE A 156 8.44 -4.16 -3.45
CA ILE A 156 7.69 -4.09 -4.72
C ILE A 156 7.94 -5.34 -5.57
N LEU A 157 9.16 -5.90 -5.59
CA LEU A 157 9.42 -7.18 -6.24
C LEU A 157 8.53 -8.28 -5.65
N GLN A 158 8.42 -8.38 -4.32
CA GLN A 158 7.51 -9.33 -3.66
C GLN A 158 6.06 -9.14 -4.15
N MET A 159 5.57 -7.90 -4.20
CA MET A 159 4.23 -7.61 -4.73
C MET A 159 4.07 -8.04 -6.20
N LEU A 160 5.06 -7.77 -7.05
CA LEU A 160 5.03 -8.13 -8.46
C LEU A 160 5.02 -9.64 -8.68
N VAL A 161 5.76 -10.39 -7.86
CA VAL A 161 5.89 -11.85 -7.93
C VAL A 161 4.64 -12.54 -7.38
N LEU A 162 4.11 -12.05 -6.26
CA LEU A 162 2.92 -12.63 -5.60
C LEU A 162 1.62 -12.29 -6.33
N GLU A 163 1.62 -11.25 -7.13
CA GLU A 163 0.48 -10.82 -7.92
C GLU A 163 -0.83 -10.72 -7.09
N PRO A 164 -0.86 -9.92 -6.01
CA PRO A 164 -1.99 -9.88 -5.09
C PRO A 164 -3.27 -9.36 -5.75
N ARG A 165 -4.44 -9.78 -5.24
CA ARG A 165 -5.74 -9.22 -5.63
C ARG A 165 -5.98 -7.84 -5.04
N LEU A 166 -5.50 -7.63 -3.81
CA LEU A 166 -5.53 -6.35 -3.11
C LEU A 166 -4.15 -6.04 -2.52
N ALA A 167 -3.53 -4.97 -2.97
CA ALA A 167 -2.31 -4.44 -2.35
C ALA A 167 -2.64 -3.20 -1.51
N VAL A 168 -2.24 -3.22 -0.25
CA VAL A 168 -2.27 -2.08 0.67
C VAL A 168 -0.85 -1.57 0.83
N LEU A 169 -0.57 -0.35 0.39
CA LEU A 169 0.78 0.22 0.38
C LEU A 169 0.87 1.39 1.37
N ASP A 170 1.71 1.24 2.41
CA ASP A 170 1.90 2.27 3.43
C ASP A 170 3.22 3.02 3.21
N GLU A 171 3.15 4.22 2.63
CA GLU A 171 4.30 5.11 2.36
C GLU A 171 5.48 4.42 1.65
N THR A 172 5.22 3.60 0.65
CA THR A 172 6.26 2.88 -0.11
C THR A 172 7.18 3.81 -0.90
N ASP A 173 6.84 5.08 -1.02
CA ASP A 173 7.56 6.14 -1.71
C ASP A 173 8.43 7.01 -0.77
N SER A 174 8.33 6.83 0.55
CA SER A 174 9.09 7.67 1.49
C SER A 174 10.57 7.25 1.55
N GLY A 175 11.48 8.24 1.50
CA GLY A 175 12.91 8.02 1.62
C GLY A 175 13.60 7.44 0.38
N LEU A 176 12.94 7.44 -0.77
CA LEU A 176 13.51 7.06 -2.05
C LEU A 176 14.08 8.29 -2.79
N ASP A 177 15.18 8.09 -3.50
CA ASP A 177 15.62 9.02 -4.53
C ASP A 177 14.68 9.00 -5.75
N ILE A 178 14.84 9.98 -6.65
CA ILE A 178 13.94 10.16 -7.80
C ILE A 178 13.94 8.94 -8.73
N ASP A 179 15.08 8.27 -8.92
CA ASP A 179 15.19 7.15 -9.85
C ASP A 179 14.60 5.87 -9.25
N ALA A 180 14.87 5.59 -7.98
CA ALA A 180 14.20 4.50 -7.26
C ALA A 180 12.67 4.72 -7.19
N LEU A 181 12.21 5.97 -7.03
CA LEU A 181 10.79 6.31 -7.05
C LEU A 181 10.14 6.01 -8.40
N LYS A 182 10.80 6.31 -9.52
CA LYS A 182 10.31 5.99 -10.86
C LYS A 182 10.17 4.48 -11.06
N VAL A 183 11.17 3.70 -10.64
CA VAL A 183 11.15 2.23 -10.72
C VAL A 183 10.00 1.64 -9.90
N VAL A 184 9.84 2.08 -8.65
CA VAL A 184 8.73 1.67 -7.76
C VAL A 184 7.37 2.05 -8.38
N ALA A 185 7.24 3.27 -8.90
CA ALA A 185 6.01 3.72 -9.54
C ALA A 185 5.68 2.90 -10.80
N ALA A 186 6.68 2.56 -11.62
CA ALA A 186 6.51 1.69 -12.78
C ALA A 186 6.04 0.28 -12.37
N GLY A 187 6.65 -0.30 -11.35
CA GLY A 187 6.24 -1.58 -10.77
C GLY A 187 4.79 -1.57 -10.29
N ILE A 188 4.38 -0.56 -9.53
CA ILE A 188 3.00 -0.40 -9.07
C ILE A 188 2.04 -0.25 -10.26
N ASN A 189 2.38 0.58 -11.25
CA ASN A 189 1.53 0.82 -12.42
C ASN A 189 1.36 -0.43 -13.29
N SER A 190 2.37 -1.31 -13.38
CA SER A 190 2.27 -2.57 -14.11
C SER A 190 1.17 -3.50 -13.58
N GLN A 191 0.80 -3.37 -12.30
CA GLN A 191 -0.29 -4.14 -11.69
C GLN A 191 -1.69 -3.61 -12.07
N ARG A 192 -1.78 -2.43 -12.67
CA ARG A 192 -3.06 -1.79 -13.06
C ARG A 192 -3.57 -2.22 -14.43
N ALA A 193 -2.85 -3.08 -15.15
CA ALA A 193 -3.26 -3.54 -16.49
C ALA A 193 -4.67 -4.18 -16.46
N PRO A 194 -5.57 -3.86 -17.42
CA PRO A 194 -6.97 -4.31 -17.40
C PRO A 194 -7.15 -5.82 -17.31
N ALA A 195 -6.20 -6.59 -17.85
CA ALA A 195 -6.23 -8.06 -17.81
C ALA A 195 -6.04 -8.66 -16.40
N ARG A 196 -5.65 -7.87 -15.41
CA ARG A 196 -5.26 -8.36 -14.08
C ARG A 196 -6.17 -7.85 -12.94
N ALA A 197 -7.18 -7.03 -13.21
CA ALA A 197 -8.25 -6.56 -12.30
C ALA A 197 -7.87 -6.51 -10.80
N ARG A 198 -6.71 -5.90 -10.47
CA ARG A 198 -6.16 -5.81 -9.12
C ARG A 198 -6.47 -4.46 -8.52
N SER A 199 -6.77 -4.45 -7.23
CA SER A 199 -7.07 -3.21 -6.52
C SER A 199 -5.89 -2.79 -5.66
N LEU A 200 -5.70 -1.48 -5.55
CA LEU A 200 -4.61 -0.87 -4.83
C LEU A 200 -5.15 0.16 -3.84
N VAL A 201 -4.82 0.01 -2.58
CA VAL A 201 -5.03 1.05 -1.57
C VAL A 201 -3.65 1.63 -1.23
N ARG A 202 -3.42 2.89 -1.59
CA ARG A 202 -2.18 3.60 -1.33
C ARG A 202 -2.37 4.64 -0.24
N ARG A 203 -1.52 4.60 0.78
CA ARG A 203 -1.35 5.71 1.71
C ARG A 203 -0.38 6.72 1.08
N THR A 204 -0.81 7.98 0.95
CA THR A 204 0.08 9.08 0.57
C THR A 204 0.20 10.06 1.74
N ARG A 205 1.36 10.65 1.93
CA ARG A 205 1.48 11.88 2.71
C ARG A 205 0.65 12.94 1.99
N ALA A 206 -0.24 13.64 2.69
CA ALA A 206 -0.76 14.89 2.17
C ALA A 206 0.47 15.77 1.88
N ALA A 207 0.58 16.29 0.67
CA ALA A 207 1.55 17.33 0.38
C ALA A 207 1.24 18.47 1.37
N ALA A 208 2.08 18.58 2.38
CA ALA A 208 1.95 19.63 3.38
C ALA A 208 2.19 20.95 2.62
N ASP A 209 1.14 21.75 2.57
CA ASP A 209 1.17 23.20 2.41
C ASP A 209 2.20 23.79 1.44
N SER A 210 1.99 23.58 0.14
CA SER A 210 2.51 24.52 -0.85
C SER A 210 1.43 25.18 -1.72
N ALA A 211 0.18 25.15 -1.26
CA ALA A 211 -0.88 25.98 -1.78
C ALA A 211 -1.16 27.10 -0.77
N SER A 212 -0.47 28.22 -0.88
CA SER A 212 -0.99 29.50 -0.39
C SER A 212 -2.42 29.61 -0.92
N PRO A 213 -3.42 29.92 -0.10
CA PRO A 213 -4.77 30.10 -0.58
C PRO A 213 -4.77 31.15 -1.69
N PRO A 214 -5.55 30.97 -2.77
CA PRO A 214 -5.65 31.98 -3.81
C PRO A 214 -6.05 33.29 -3.13
N ARG A 215 -5.25 34.34 -3.34
CA ARG A 215 -5.60 35.69 -2.89
C ARG A 215 -7.00 35.98 -3.40
N ARG A 216 -7.98 36.07 -2.52
CA ARG A 216 -9.29 36.60 -2.84
C ARG A 216 -9.05 38.02 -3.36
N SER A 217 -9.29 38.23 -4.65
CA SER A 217 -9.45 39.53 -5.22
C SER A 217 -10.67 40.14 -4.52
N GLY A 218 -10.42 41.02 -3.56
CA GLY A 218 -11.47 41.82 -2.92
C GLY A 218 -12.16 42.67 -3.97
N PRO A 219 -13.47 42.95 -3.83
CA PRO A 219 -14.19 43.84 -4.72
C PRO A 219 -13.54 45.21 -4.67
N GLY A 220 -13.30 45.80 -5.87
CA GLY A 220 -12.69 47.10 -6.02
C GLY A 220 -13.39 48.17 -5.17
N ARG A 221 -12.62 48.91 -4.43
CA ARG A 221 -13.10 50.14 -3.76
C ARG A 221 -13.60 51.07 -4.84
N ALA A 222 -14.89 51.37 -4.80
CA ALA A 222 -15.50 52.47 -5.51
C ALA A 222 -14.81 53.78 -5.07
N ALA A 223 -14.36 54.58 -6.03
CA ALA A 223 -13.82 55.90 -5.80
C ALA A 223 -14.91 56.81 -5.19
N SER A 224 -14.70 57.26 -3.98
CA SER A 224 -15.51 58.33 -3.37
C SER A 224 -15.09 59.64 -3.95
N SER A 225 -15.91 60.24 -4.83
CA SER A 225 -15.84 61.62 -5.26
C SER A 225 -16.16 62.54 -4.10
N HIS A 226 -15.18 63.31 -3.63
CA HIS A 226 -15.41 64.44 -2.71
C HIS A 226 -15.76 65.68 -3.57
N PRO A 227 -16.79 66.43 -3.24
CA PRO A 227 -17.03 67.76 -3.85
C PRO A 227 -16.03 68.77 -3.31
N PRO A 228 -15.68 69.81 -4.10
CA PRO A 228 -14.79 70.90 -3.66
C PRO A 228 -15.48 71.82 -2.65
N PRO A 229 -14.76 72.51 -1.77
CA PRO A 229 -15.29 73.48 -0.83
C PRO A 229 -15.80 74.74 -1.52
N PRO A 230 -16.84 75.41 -0.96
CA PRO A 230 -17.37 76.64 -1.52
C PRO A 230 -16.46 77.89 -1.27
N PRO A 231 -16.69 78.99 -2.00
CA PRO A 231 -15.79 80.17 -2.10
C PRO A 231 -15.63 80.97 -0.80
#